data_32a3a805463b1d5d0828533a3344c6b2
#
_entry.id   32a3a805463b1d5d0828533a3344c6b2
#
_cell.length_a   1.000
_cell.length_b   1.000
_cell.length_c   1.000
_cell.angle_alpha   90.00
_cell.angle_beta   90.00
_cell.angle_gamma   90.00
#
_symmetry.space_group_name_H-M   'P 1'
#
loop_
_entity.id
_entity.type
_entity.pdbx_description
1 polymer ?
#
loop_
_entity_poly.entity_id
_entity_poly.type
_entity_poly.pdbx_seq_one_letter_code
_entity_poly.pdbx_strand_id
1 'polypeptide(L)'
;MSTTINSRVVRNLGAAAIVAVAAAAGMGSALADDSVNTGYFGGVAIMGYDTVAYFTDGKAVKGSEEFTYDWLGTPWHFASKKHQEMFMSEPVKYAPQYGGYCAGEVVGGGPVTINVDPEAFKIIDGKLYLIYDVGNADDFAAHADANIPKADANWPKVAANLELDKYH
;
A
#
# COMPACT_ATOMS: atom_id res chain seq x y z
N MET A 1 81.75 -3.80 -12.32
CA MET A 1 80.90 -2.78 -12.94
C MET A 1 79.47 -3.25 -12.80
N SER A 2 78.74 -2.73 -11.81
CA SER A 2 77.38 -3.16 -11.48
C SER A 2 76.35 -2.29 -12.20
N THR A 3 75.42 -2.92 -12.81
CA THR A 3 74.25 -2.22 -13.36
C THR A 3 72.98 -2.76 -12.71
N THR A 4 72.42 -1.99 -11.81
CA THR A 4 71.19 -2.27 -11.09
C THR A 4 69.99 -1.95 -11.96
N ILE A 5 69.16 -2.92 -12.27
CA ILE A 5 67.85 -2.72 -12.96
C ILE A 5 66.79 -2.54 -11.89
N ASN A 6 66.20 -1.37 -11.92
CA ASN A 6 65.14 -0.98 -10.97
C ASN A 6 63.77 -1.30 -11.60
N SER A 7 63.14 -2.39 -11.14
CA SER A 7 61.76 -2.73 -11.56
C SER A 7 60.75 -1.91 -10.81
N ARG A 8 60.16 -0.92 -11.46
CA ARG A 8 58.95 -0.25 -10.92
C ARG A 8 57.71 -1.09 -11.20
N VAL A 9 57.20 -1.69 -10.16
CA VAL A 9 55.88 -2.30 -10.15
C VAL A 9 54.82 -1.20 -10.17
N VAL A 10 54.14 -1.03 -11.26
CA VAL A 10 52.97 -0.16 -11.37
C VAL A 10 51.78 -0.93 -10.80
N ARG A 11 51.34 -0.56 -9.60
CA ARG A 11 50.10 -1.05 -9.00
C ARG A 11 48.95 -0.24 -9.61
N ASN A 12 48.22 -0.86 -10.52
CA ASN A 12 46.93 -0.34 -10.97
C ASN A 12 45.92 -0.45 -9.82
N LEU A 13 45.63 0.66 -9.20
CA LEU A 13 44.47 0.82 -8.31
C LEU A 13 43.25 1.02 -9.21
N GLY A 14 42.51 -0.07 -9.40
CA GLY A 14 41.18 0.01 -9.99
C GLY A 14 40.25 0.80 -9.06
N ALA A 15 39.88 1.99 -9.47
CA ALA A 15 38.84 2.76 -8.84
C ALA A 15 37.51 2.08 -9.12
N ALA A 16 37.01 1.34 -8.14
CA ALA A 16 35.62 0.88 -8.14
C ALA A 16 34.73 2.12 -7.99
N ALA A 17 34.10 2.53 -9.07
CA ALA A 17 33.06 3.54 -9.03
C ALA A 17 31.85 2.93 -8.29
N ILE A 18 31.67 3.32 -7.05
CA ILE A 18 30.45 3.08 -6.32
C ILE A 18 29.39 3.98 -6.95
N VAL A 19 28.54 3.41 -7.81
CA VAL A 19 27.32 4.07 -8.25
C VAL A 19 26.39 4.10 -7.03
N ALA A 20 26.37 5.21 -6.33
CA ALA A 20 25.35 5.49 -5.35
C ALA A 20 24.03 5.69 -6.14
N VAL A 21 23.20 4.66 -6.19
CA VAL A 21 21.80 4.80 -6.56
C VAL A 21 21.15 5.60 -5.45
N ALA A 22 21.01 6.91 -5.67
CA ALA A 22 20.14 7.74 -4.86
C ALA A 22 18.71 7.21 -5.09
N ALA A 23 18.25 6.34 -4.20
CA ALA A 23 16.85 6.05 -4.06
C ALA A 23 16.18 7.39 -3.72
N ALA A 24 15.49 7.98 -4.71
CA ALA A 24 14.54 9.03 -4.44
C ALA A 24 13.48 8.39 -3.52
N ALA A 25 13.67 8.62 -2.23
CA ALA A 25 12.61 8.38 -1.25
C ALA A 25 11.50 9.37 -1.58
N GLY A 26 10.62 8.98 -2.52
CA GLY A 26 9.30 9.55 -2.55
C GLY A 26 8.76 9.33 -1.13
N MET A 27 8.34 10.41 -0.48
CA MET A 27 7.65 10.37 0.79
C MET A 27 6.30 9.69 0.56
N GLY A 28 6.32 8.36 0.36
CA GLY A 28 5.18 7.53 0.62
C GLY A 28 4.95 7.63 2.11
N SER A 29 3.78 8.09 2.52
CA SER A 29 3.36 8.07 3.91
C SER A 29 3.70 6.69 4.46
N ALA A 30 4.61 6.65 5.43
CA ALA A 30 4.88 5.42 6.16
C ALA A 30 3.56 5.00 6.79
N LEU A 31 2.91 3.99 6.19
CA LEU A 31 1.78 3.34 6.82
C LEU A 31 2.33 2.72 8.09
N ALA A 32 1.88 3.18 9.25
CA ALA A 32 2.16 2.51 10.51
C ALA A 32 1.50 1.12 10.47
N ASP A 33 2.05 0.16 11.18
CA ASP A 33 1.55 -1.22 11.32
C ASP A 33 0.02 -1.27 11.61
N ASP A 34 -0.48 -0.25 12.27
CA ASP A 34 -1.84 -0.10 12.74
C ASP A 34 -2.82 0.54 11.73
N SER A 35 -2.36 0.84 10.52
CA SER A 35 -3.15 1.60 9.53
C SER A 35 -3.86 0.75 8.48
N VAL A 36 -3.90 -0.57 8.63
CA VAL A 36 -4.61 -1.48 7.71
C VAL A 36 -5.97 -1.84 8.29
N ASN A 37 -7.03 -1.58 7.52
CA ASN A 37 -8.39 -1.97 7.90
C ASN A 37 -8.56 -3.50 7.85
N THR A 38 -8.87 -4.11 8.99
CA THR A 38 -9.15 -5.54 9.13
C THR A 38 -10.64 -5.84 9.35
N GLY A 39 -11.48 -4.80 9.31
CA GLY A 39 -12.91 -4.91 9.60
C GLY A 39 -13.21 -5.07 11.10
N TYR A 40 -14.47 -5.34 11.42
CA TYR A 40 -14.94 -5.46 12.81
C TYR A 40 -14.38 -6.65 13.57
N PHE A 41 -13.93 -7.69 12.88
CA PHE A 41 -13.47 -8.93 13.51
C PHE A 41 -11.95 -9.04 13.57
N GLY A 42 -11.24 -8.09 12.95
CA GLY A 42 -9.78 -8.06 12.95
C GLY A 42 -9.12 -9.19 12.15
N GLY A 43 -7.82 -9.28 12.26
CA GLY A 43 -7.01 -10.44 11.89
C GLY A 43 -6.54 -10.51 10.43
N VAL A 44 -7.29 -10.01 9.43
CA VAL A 44 -6.91 -10.09 8.01
C VAL A 44 -7.22 -8.77 7.30
N ALA A 45 -6.29 -8.28 6.49
CA ALA A 45 -6.46 -7.07 5.70
C ALA A 45 -7.72 -7.15 4.82
N ILE A 46 -8.46 -6.05 4.79
CA ILE A 46 -9.66 -5.86 3.95
C ILE A 46 -10.63 -7.05 4.09
N MET A 47 -10.78 -7.53 5.33
CA MET A 47 -11.66 -8.67 5.64
C MET A 47 -11.37 -9.91 4.78
N GLY A 48 -10.12 -10.06 4.31
CA GLY A 48 -9.67 -11.18 3.48
C GLY A 48 -10.09 -11.11 2.02
N TYR A 49 -10.43 -9.93 1.50
CA TYR A 49 -10.63 -9.73 0.06
C TYR A 49 -9.27 -9.51 -0.65
N ASP A 50 -9.16 -10.06 -1.85
CA ASP A 50 -7.99 -9.99 -2.71
C ASP A 50 -7.90 -8.62 -3.37
N THR A 51 -6.95 -7.79 -2.92
CA THR A 51 -6.83 -6.43 -3.43
C THR A 51 -6.28 -6.36 -4.86
N VAL A 52 -5.60 -7.40 -5.35
CA VAL A 52 -5.16 -7.50 -6.76
C VAL A 52 -6.35 -7.70 -7.69
N ALA A 53 -7.37 -8.45 -7.25
CA ALA A 53 -8.54 -8.74 -8.07
C ALA A 53 -9.33 -7.49 -8.49
N TYR A 54 -9.31 -6.42 -7.70
CA TYR A 54 -9.91 -5.15 -8.10
C TYR A 54 -9.29 -4.59 -9.39
N PHE A 55 -7.98 -4.77 -9.56
CA PHE A 55 -7.25 -4.29 -10.74
C PHE A 55 -7.30 -5.25 -11.92
N THR A 56 -7.29 -6.56 -11.65
CA THR A 56 -7.23 -7.59 -12.71
C THR A 56 -8.59 -8.03 -13.17
N ASP A 57 -9.55 -8.19 -12.25
CA ASP A 57 -10.86 -8.78 -12.49
C ASP A 57 -11.98 -7.73 -12.46
N GLY A 58 -11.69 -6.51 -11.98
CA GLY A 58 -12.64 -5.42 -11.87
C GLY A 58 -13.77 -5.67 -10.87
N LYS A 59 -13.55 -6.50 -9.86
CA LYS A 59 -14.57 -6.88 -8.85
C LYS A 59 -13.94 -7.28 -7.54
N ALA A 60 -14.73 -7.26 -6.46
CA ALA A 60 -14.38 -7.84 -5.18
C ALA A 60 -14.32 -9.37 -5.30
N VAL A 61 -13.22 -9.96 -4.88
CA VAL A 61 -13.01 -11.41 -4.84
C VAL A 61 -12.48 -11.80 -3.48
N LYS A 62 -13.10 -12.81 -2.87
CA LYS A 62 -12.59 -13.32 -1.61
C LYS A 62 -11.28 -14.06 -1.82
N GLY A 63 -10.27 -13.72 -1.03
CA GLY A 63 -9.02 -14.46 -0.97
C GLY A 63 -9.13 -15.76 -0.19
N SER A 64 -8.08 -16.55 -0.23
CA SER A 64 -7.93 -17.82 0.49
C SER A 64 -6.73 -17.74 1.42
N GLU A 65 -6.81 -18.39 2.58
CA GLU A 65 -5.70 -18.58 3.51
C GLU A 65 -4.52 -19.34 2.89
N GLU A 66 -4.77 -20.11 1.82
CA GLU A 66 -3.73 -20.82 1.08
C GLU A 66 -2.73 -19.86 0.42
N PHE A 67 -3.19 -18.67 0.02
CA PHE A 67 -2.38 -17.64 -0.65
C PHE A 67 -2.30 -16.41 0.25
N THR A 68 -1.52 -16.50 1.33
CA THR A 68 -1.35 -15.43 2.32
C THR A 68 0.03 -14.78 2.20
N TYR A 69 0.09 -13.45 2.38
CA TYR A 69 1.32 -12.70 2.52
C TYR A 69 1.19 -11.68 3.66
N ASP A 70 2.18 -11.68 4.58
CA ASP A 70 2.22 -10.71 5.67
C ASP A 70 2.87 -9.41 5.17
N TRP A 71 2.12 -8.32 5.23
CA TRP A 71 2.61 -7.00 4.89
C TRP A 71 2.06 -5.95 5.84
N LEU A 72 2.92 -5.06 6.32
CA LEU A 72 2.62 -4.08 7.39
C LEU A 72 2.00 -4.74 8.63
N GLY A 73 2.59 -5.86 9.10
CA GLY A 73 2.15 -6.57 10.28
C GLY A 73 0.79 -7.27 10.18
N THR A 74 0.17 -7.24 9.01
CA THR A 74 -1.18 -7.78 8.78
C THR A 74 -1.13 -8.85 7.68
N PRO A 75 -1.81 -10.02 7.84
CA PRO A 75 -1.96 -11.00 6.78
C PRO A 75 -2.93 -10.51 5.69
N TRP A 76 -2.55 -10.69 4.44
CA TRP A 76 -3.34 -10.40 3.25
C TRP A 76 -3.64 -11.68 2.53
N HIS A 77 -4.90 -11.89 2.13
CA HIS A 77 -5.34 -13.08 1.42
C HIS A 77 -5.57 -12.80 -0.07
N PHE A 78 -5.19 -13.76 -0.91
CA PHE A 78 -5.32 -13.65 -2.37
C PHE A 78 -6.13 -14.82 -2.93
N ALA A 79 -6.79 -14.62 -4.05
CA ALA A 79 -7.58 -15.65 -4.73
C ALA A 79 -6.71 -16.67 -5.46
N SER A 80 -5.44 -16.35 -5.71
CA SER A 80 -4.50 -17.22 -6.41
C SER A 80 -3.05 -16.90 -6.03
N LYS A 81 -2.18 -17.88 -6.26
CA LYS A 81 -0.73 -17.69 -6.13
C LYS A 81 -0.22 -16.56 -7.03
N LYS A 82 -0.78 -16.42 -8.24
CA LYS A 82 -0.41 -15.35 -9.16
C LYS A 82 -0.70 -13.96 -8.54
N HIS A 83 -1.87 -13.77 -7.93
CA HIS A 83 -2.21 -12.49 -7.29
C HIS A 83 -1.33 -12.23 -6.06
N GLN A 84 -1.04 -13.27 -5.26
CA GLN A 84 -0.08 -13.17 -4.17
C GLN A 84 1.29 -12.67 -4.66
N GLU A 85 1.84 -13.28 -5.71
CA GLU A 85 3.13 -12.89 -6.29
C GLU A 85 3.09 -11.46 -6.88
N MET A 86 2.00 -11.05 -7.50
CA MET A 86 1.80 -9.68 -7.99
C MET A 86 1.80 -8.67 -6.83
N PHE A 87 1.08 -8.96 -5.75
CA PHE A 87 1.09 -8.10 -4.57
C PHE A 87 2.48 -8.02 -3.94
N MET A 88 3.16 -9.16 -3.76
CA MET A 88 4.52 -9.21 -3.21
C MET A 88 5.51 -8.37 -4.00
N SER A 89 5.36 -8.30 -5.31
CA SER A 89 6.25 -7.51 -6.18
C SER A 89 5.97 -6.00 -6.11
N GLU A 90 4.71 -5.58 -5.96
CA GLU A 90 4.29 -4.17 -5.97
C GLU A 90 3.19 -3.90 -4.91
N PRO A 91 3.44 -4.11 -3.61
CA PRO A 91 2.39 -4.03 -2.60
C PRO A 91 1.72 -2.65 -2.54
N VAL A 92 2.49 -1.58 -2.66
CA VAL A 92 1.97 -0.20 -2.65
C VAL A 92 1.00 0.08 -3.80
N LYS A 93 1.17 -0.60 -4.94
CA LYS A 93 0.28 -0.47 -6.10
C LYS A 93 -1.08 -1.11 -5.86
N TYR A 94 -1.08 -2.28 -5.23
CA TYR A 94 -2.29 -3.10 -5.06
C TYR A 94 -3.00 -2.87 -3.72
N ALA A 95 -2.32 -2.27 -2.75
CA ALA A 95 -2.95 -1.89 -1.50
C ALA A 95 -3.94 -0.73 -1.71
N PRO A 96 -5.08 -0.72 -1.00
CA PRO A 96 -6.01 0.39 -1.07
C PRO A 96 -5.42 1.65 -0.42
N GLN A 97 -5.86 2.81 -0.88
CA GLN A 97 -5.52 4.08 -0.26
C GLN A 97 -6.11 4.14 1.16
N TYR A 98 -5.49 4.93 2.00
CA TYR A 98 -5.93 5.15 3.38
C TYR A 98 -6.05 3.85 4.18
N GLY A 99 -5.14 2.89 3.96
CA GLY A 99 -5.16 1.60 4.63
C GLY A 99 -6.41 0.74 4.37
N GLY A 100 -7.25 1.13 3.40
CA GLY A 100 -8.53 0.47 3.14
C GLY A 100 -9.68 0.92 4.04
N TYR A 101 -9.49 2.00 4.78
CA TYR A 101 -10.59 2.68 5.47
C TYR A 101 -11.48 3.44 4.48
N CYS A 102 -12.70 3.76 4.89
CA CYS A 102 -13.66 4.46 4.05
C CYS A 102 -13.12 5.82 3.59
N ALA A 103 -12.80 5.93 2.29
CA ALA A 103 -12.23 7.15 1.73
C ALA A 103 -13.14 8.37 1.92
N GLY A 104 -14.47 8.17 1.92
CA GLY A 104 -15.45 9.24 2.19
C GLY A 104 -15.34 9.81 3.61
N GLU A 105 -15.10 8.97 4.62
CA GLU A 105 -14.87 9.45 5.98
C GLU A 105 -13.54 10.20 6.11
N VAL A 106 -12.50 9.72 5.41
CA VAL A 106 -11.19 10.39 5.40
C VAL A 106 -11.29 11.80 4.80
N VAL A 107 -12.15 12.03 3.80
CA VAL A 107 -12.47 13.37 3.28
C VAL A 107 -13.00 14.29 4.39
N GLY A 108 -13.77 13.76 5.33
CA GLY A 108 -14.29 14.50 6.49
C GLY A 108 -13.22 14.86 7.52
N GLY A 109 -12.11 14.16 7.58
CA GLY A 109 -10.98 14.41 8.50
C GLY A 109 -11.29 14.12 9.97
N GLY A 110 -12.39 13.42 10.23
CA GLY A 110 -12.81 12.94 11.55
C GLY A 110 -12.38 11.48 11.80
N PRO A 111 -12.88 10.85 12.87
CA PRO A 111 -12.70 9.43 13.10
C PRO A 111 -13.29 8.62 11.96
N VAL A 112 -12.64 7.53 11.57
CA VAL A 112 -13.21 6.53 10.65
C VAL A 112 -13.88 5.45 11.50
N THR A 113 -15.18 5.34 11.37
CA THR A 113 -16.04 4.53 12.26
C THR A 113 -16.87 3.51 11.51
N ILE A 114 -17.00 3.68 10.20
CA ILE A 114 -17.83 2.81 9.35
C ILE A 114 -16.91 1.87 8.57
N ASN A 115 -17.22 0.57 8.65
CA ASN A 115 -16.48 -0.40 7.85
C ASN A 115 -16.84 -0.24 6.37
N VAL A 116 -15.90 -0.59 5.50
CA VAL A 116 -16.12 -0.55 4.06
C VAL A 116 -16.95 -1.75 3.59
N ASP A 117 -17.69 -1.56 2.49
CA ASP A 117 -18.22 -2.65 1.69
C ASP A 117 -17.19 -3.00 0.60
N PRO A 118 -16.67 -4.21 0.55
CA PRO A 118 -15.71 -4.60 -0.49
C PRO A 118 -16.22 -4.46 -1.92
N GLU A 119 -17.54 -4.49 -2.13
CA GLU A 119 -18.15 -4.24 -3.45
C GLU A 119 -18.18 -2.74 -3.80
N ALA A 120 -18.08 -1.87 -2.80
CA ALA A 120 -18.10 -0.42 -2.96
C ALA A 120 -16.69 0.13 -3.14
N PHE A 121 -16.13 -0.03 -4.33
CA PHE A 121 -14.78 0.41 -4.65
C PHE A 121 -14.71 1.28 -5.91
N LYS A 122 -13.62 2.04 -6.02
CA LYS A 122 -13.23 2.74 -7.25
C LYS A 122 -11.74 2.65 -7.47
N ILE A 123 -11.35 2.51 -8.74
CA ILE A 123 -9.96 2.70 -9.16
C ILE A 123 -9.90 4.03 -9.90
N ILE A 124 -9.16 4.99 -9.33
CA ILE A 124 -9.00 6.35 -9.86
C ILE A 124 -7.49 6.59 -9.97
N ASP A 125 -7.02 6.93 -11.17
CA ASP A 125 -5.60 7.13 -11.47
C ASP A 125 -4.70 5.96 -11.01
N GLY A 126 -5.20 4.73 -11.18
CA GLY A 126 -4.50 3.51 -10.82
C GLY A 126 -4.41 3.22 -9.32
N LYS A 127 -5.18 3.92 -8.49
CA LYS A 127 -5.26 3.74 -7.03
C LYS A 127 -6.61 3.20 -6.63
N LEU A 128 -6.63 2.25 -5.70
CA LEU A 128 -7.84 1.64 -5.16
C LEU A 128 -8.37 2.45 -3.98
N TYR A 129 -9.64 2.82 -4.03
CA TYR A 129 -10.38 3.48 -2.95
C TYR A 129 -11.55 2.58 -2.54
N LEU A 130 -11.67 2.32 -1.24
CA LEU A 130 -12.77 1.58 -0.65
C LEU A 130 -13.73 2.53 0.07
N ILE A 131 -15.02 2.29 -0.05
CA ILE A 131 -16.07 3.12 0.51
C ILE A 131 -17.08 2.21 1.23
N TYR A 132 -18.00 2.74 2.01
CA TYR A 132 -18.91 1.96 2.82
C TYR A 132 -20.15 1.47 2.07
N ASP A 133 -20.50 2.06 0.92
CA ASP A 133 -21.56 1.59 0.00
C ASP A 133 -21.35 2.07 -1.43
N VAL A 134 -22.00 1.39 -2.38
CA VAL A 134 -21.82 1.60 -3.82
C VAL A 134 -22.27 3.01 -4.26
N GLY A 135 -23.37 3.53 -3.72
CA GLY A 135 -23.87 4.87 -4.06
C GLY A 135 -22.90 5.97 -3.68
N ASN A 136 -22.32 5.87 -2.48
CA ASN A 136 -21.28 6.78 -2.02
C ASN A 136 -19.96 6.60 -2.77
N ALA A 137 -19.66 5.38 -3.28
CA ALA A 137 -18.50 5.17 -4.13
C ALA A 137 -18.63 5.90 -5.47
N ASP A 138 -19.82 5.90 -6.05
CA ASP A 138 -20.11 6.66 -7.28
C ASP A 138 -20.00 8.17 -7.05
N ASP A 139 -20.56 8.67 -5.95
CA ASP A 139 -20.44 10.09 -5.58
C ASP A 139 -19.00 10.51 -5.28
N PHE A 140 -18.24 9.68 -4.55
CA PHE A 140 -16.83 9.92 -4.29
C PHE A 140 -16.04 10.07 -5.59
N ALA A 141 -16.28 9.16 -6.57
CA ALA A 141 -15.62 9.20 -7.87
C ALA A 141 -16.04 10.40 -8.73
N ALA A 142 -17.32 10.78 -8.70
CA ALA A 142 -17.82 11.95 -9.42
C ALA A 142 -17.18 13.27 -8.93
N HIS A 143 -16.70 13.30 -7.71
CA HIS A 143 -16.06 14.46 -7.08
C HIS A 143 -14.58 14.21 -6.72
N ALA A 144 -13.92 13.28 -7.40
CA ALA A 144 -12.57 12.83 -7.07
C ALA A 144 -11.54 13.97 -7.01
N ASP A 145 -11.62 14.93 -7.94
CA ASP A 145 -10.72 16.09 -8.00
C ASP A 145 -10.75 16.95 -6.72
N ALA A 146 -11.89 16.96 -6.02
CA ALA A 146 -12.05 17.68 -4.77
C ALA A 146 -11.83 16.79 -3.54
N ASN A 147 -12.25 15.52 -3.63
CA ASN A 147 -12.24 14.58 -2.51
C ASN A 147 -10.83 14.05 -2.23
N ILE A 148 -10.10 13.62 -3.26
CA ILE A 148 -8.78 13.01 -3.08
C ILE A 148 -7.78 13.96 -2.42
N PRO A 149 -7.60 15.22 -2.87
CA PRO A 149 -6.69 16.15 -2.20
C PRO A 149 -7.05 16.43 -0.73
N LYS A 150 -8.35 16.45 -0.40
CA LYS A 150 -8.79 16.62 0.99
C LYS A 150 -8.48 15.40 1.83
N ALA A 151 -8.76 14.21 1.31
CA ALA A 151 -8.46 12.97 1.99
C ALA A 151 -6.95 12.79 2.20
N ASP A 152 -6.13 13.08 1.19
CA ASP A 152 -4.66 13.05 1.29
C ASP A 152 -4.14 14.00 2.38
N ALA A 153 -4.69 15.21 2.46
CA ALA A 153 -4.33 16.19 3.50
C ALA A 153 -4.76 15.77 4.91
N ASN A 154 -5.90 15.08 5.02
CA ASN A 154 -6.45 14.64 6.31
C ASN A 154 -5.84 13.31 6.80
N TRP A 155 -5.43 12.43 5.88
CA TRP A 155 -5.00 11.08 6.22
C TRP A 155 -3.93 10.99 7.32
N PRO A 156 -2.86 11.80 7.33
CA PRO A 156 -1.86 11.71 8.40
C PRO A 156 -2.44 11.92 9.80
N LYS A 157 -3.43 12.82 9.92
CA LYS A 157 -4.12 13.07 11.19
C LYS A 157 -5.09 11.93 11.51
N VAL A 158 -5.84 11.46 10.52
CA VAL A 158 -6.79 10.36 10.69
C VAL A 158 -6.05 9.10 11.11
N ALA A 159 -4.97 8.73 10.40
CA ALA A 159 -4.16 7.56 10.71
C ALA A 159 -3.55 7.60 12.13
N ALA A 160 -3.09 8.78 12.57
CA ALA A 160 -2.54 8.95 13.91
C ALA A 160 -3.57 8.79 15.04
N ASN A 161 -4.87 8.86 14.72
CA ASN A 161 -5.97 8.75 15.68
C ASN A 161 -6.83 7.50 15.43
N LEU A 162 -6.36 6.54 14.63
CA LEU A 162 -7.03 5.26 14.50
C LEU A 162 -7.05 4.57 15.87
N GLU A 163 -8.21 4.51 16.47
CA GLU A 163 -8.43 3.76 17.71
C GLU A 163 -8.65 2.29 17.34
N LEU A 164 -7.57 1.56 17.18
CA LEU A 164 -7.59 0.15 16.79
C LEU A 164 -8.28 -0.76 17.82
N ASP A 165 -8.28 -0.34 19.08
CA ASP A 165 -8.82 -1.15 20.18
C ASP A 165 -10.36 -1.22 20.23
N LYS A 166 -11.08 -0.49 19.39
CA LYS A 166 -12.56 -0.50 19.45
C LYS A 166 -13.21 -1.65 18.72
N TYR A 167 -12.44 -2.40 17.95
CA TYR A 167 -12.96 -3.47 17.07
C TYR A 167 -12.22 -4.80 17.24
N HIS A 168 -11.45 -4.96 18.32
CA HIS A 168 -10.78 -6.20 18.71
C HIS A 168 -11.52 -6.91 19.83
#